data_0a06a4c001eb0a54e2f34cafde7d0806
#
_entry.id   0a06a4c001eb0a54e2f34cafde7d0806
#
_cell.length_a   1.000
_cell.length_b   1.000
_cell.length_c   1.000
_cell.angle_alpha   90.00
_cell.angle_beta   90.00
_cell.angle_gamma   90.00
#
_symmetry.space_group_name_H-M   'P 1'
#
loop_
_entity.id
_entity.type
_entity.pdbx_description
1 polymer ?
#
loop_
_entity_poly.entity_id
_entity_poly.type
_entity_poly.pdbx_seq_one_letter_code
_entity_poly.pdbx_strand_id
1 'polypeptide(L)'
;FKNSTEKDTYDTDGVMLYQCKGTKKANTRAVQVEEKASSLFSGDCFILVSPKTIYCWQGNGSNADEKETANGICELLKGDRKLEIFAEGSETDEFWGFIGGKGEYAQVDGDAVLQIAEARLFQCTNKTGAFDVEEIYNFCQDDLIDDDVMLLDTYTAVYVWIGTESNDVEKKMAADVATKYIASAEDGRDKECPIIRIEAGSEPPMFTCHFLGWDSEKANTFDDPYAERLKSLKSFKTKASWSVKKNEDFVDPLANKKTMKKTQSASWA
;
A
#
# COMPACT_ATOMS: atom_id res chain seq x y z
N PHE A 1 -5.33 -10.37 11.95
CA PHE A 1 -5.50 -11.82 11.88
C PHE A 1 -4.54 -12.34 10.83
N LYS A 2 -3.41 -12.96 11.25
CA LYS A 2 -2.48 -13.61 10.33
C LYS A 2 -3.18 -14.78 9.64
N ASN A 3 -3.11 -14.83 8.33
CA ASN A 3 -3.42 -16.04 7.57
C ASN A 3 -2.37 -17.11 7.93
N SER A 4 -2.79 -18.32 8.25
CA SER A 4 -1.88 -19.42 8.64
C SER A 4 -0.94 -19.89 7.52
N THR A 5 -0.98 -19.27 6.36
CA THR A 5 -0.13 -19.55 5.19
C THR A 5 0.95 -18.50 4.95
N GLU A 6 0.90 -17.33 5.65
CA GLU A 6 1.96 -16.34 5.57
C GLU A 6 3.19 -16.85 6.32
N LYS A 7 4.32 -16.87 5.64
CA LYS A 7 5.62 -17.06 6.27
C LYS A 7 5.77 -16.00 7.35
N ASP A 8 6.22 -16.43 8.53
CA ASP A 8 6.52 -15.48 9.60
C ASP A 8 7.64 -14.56 9.12
N THR A 9 7.32 -13.26 8.96
CA THR A 9 8.29 -12.25 8.54
C THR A 9 9.25 -11.85 9.66
N TYR A 10 9.12 -12.45 10.86
CA TYR A 10 10.08 -12.30 11.92
C TYR A 10 11.33 -13.11 11.59
N ASP A 11 12.34 -12.43 11.11
CA ASP A 11 13.64 -13.01 10.96
C ASP A 11 14.21 -13.31 12.35
N THR A 12 14.78 -14.50 12.52
CA THR A 12 15.33 -14.98 13.80
C THR A 12 16.75 -14.51 14.03
N ASP A 13 17.36 -13.80 13.09
CA ASP A 13 18.73 -13.29 13.16
C ASP A 13 18.87 -12.04 14.03
N GLY A 14 17.75 -11.40 14.39
CA GLY A 14 17.70 -10.19 15.23
C GLY A 14 18.06 -8.91 14.49
N VAL A 15 18.04 -8.93 13.15
CA VAL A 15 18.13 -7.76 12.29
C VAL A 15 16.75 -7.32 11.89
N MET A 16 16.46 -6.03 11.92
CA MET A 16 15.18 -5.45 11.50
C MET A 16 15.42 -4.04 10.98
N LEU A 17 14.82 -3.71 9.84
CA LEU A 17 14.85 -2.37 9.27
C LEU A 17 13.46 -1.73 9.38
N TYR A 18 13.40 -0.51 9.90
CA TYR A 18 12.16 0.27 10.00
C TYR A 18 12.29 1.57 9.20
N GLN A 19 11.31 1.87 8.37
CA GLN A 19 11.12 3.17 7.72
C GLN A 19 10.32 4.08 8.66
N CYS A 20 10.81 5.27 8.93
CA CYS A 20 10.14 6.33 9.66
C CYS A 20 9.72 7.41 8.67
N LYS A 21 8.42 7.51 8.39
CA LYS A 21 7.84 8.38 7.36
C LYS A 21 6.65 9.15 7.89
N GLY A 22 6.54 10.41 7.49
CA GLY A 22 5.40 11.25 7.78
C GLY A 22 5.67 12.73 7.48
N THR A 23 4.62 13.51 7.26
CA THR A 23 4.72 14.95 6.94
C THR A 23 4.59 15.84 8.18
N LYS A 24 4.07 15.30 9.26
CA LYS A 24 3.84 15.99 10.55
C LYS A 24 3.94 14.98 11.69
N LYS A 25 4.25 15.43 12.89
CA LYS A 25 4.34 14.59 14.10
C LYS A 25 3.13 13.69 14.31
N ALA A 26 1.92 14.16 13.96
CA ALA A 26 0.68 13.40 14.13
C ALA A 26 0.53 12.20 13.18
N ASN A 27 1.16 12.23 12.02
CA ASN A 27 1.09 11.17 11.00
C ASN A 27 2.44 10.45 10.80
N THR A 28 3.51 10.85 11.48
CA THR A 28 4.80 10.14 11.40
C THR A 28 4.70 8.78 12.07
N ARG A 29 5.07 7.73 11.35
CA ARG A 29 4.99 6.33 11.77
C ARG A 29 6.26 5.59 11.40
N ALA A 30 6.54 4.52 12.14
CA ALA A 30 7.60 3.58 11.80
C ALA A 30 6.98 2.24 11.40
N VAL A 31 7.39 1.71 10.25
CA VAL A 31 6.93 0.41 9.71
C VAL A 31 8.14 -0.42 9.35
N GLN A 32 8.11 -1.71 9.65
CA GLN A 32 9.16 -2.64 9.25
C GLN A 32 9.14 -2.82 7.74
N VAL A 33 10.33 -2.78 7.13
CA VAL A 33 10.58 -2.98 5.70
C VAL A 33 11.64 -4.05 5.52
N GLU A 34 11.82 -4.52 4.29
CA GLU A 34 12.88 -5.49 3.97
C GLU A 34 14.28 -4.93 4.28
N GLU A 35 15.17 -5.76 4.81
CA GLU A 35 16.57 -5.42 5.10
C GLU A 35 17.42 -5.37 3.82
N LYS A 36 17.10 -4.43 2.96
CA LYS A 36 17.79 -4.23 1.66
C LYS A 36 18.16 -2.76 1.47
N ALA A 37 19.28 -2.51 0.80
CA ALA A 37 19.68 -1.16 0.44
C ALA A 37 18.59 -0.42 -0.38
N SER A 38 17.88 -1.14 -1.27
CA SER A 38 16.80 -0.59 -2.09
C SER A 38 15.57 -0.15 -1.30
N SER A 39 15.44 -0.54 -0.02
CA SER A 39 14.36 -0.07 0.87
C SER A 39 14.61 1.32 1.42
N LEU A 40 15.85 1.83 1.33
CA LEU A 40 16.17 3.18 1.80
C LEU A 40 15.59 4.24 0.84
N PHE A 41 15.24 5.37 1.42
CA PHE A 41 14.82 6.57 0.70
C PHE A 41 15.39 7.81 1.37
N SER A 42 16.08 8.67 0.61
CA SER A 42 16.73 9.85 1.19
C SER A 42 15.76 10.91 1.72
N GLY A 43 14.46 10.79 1.41
CA GLY A 43 13.41 11.65 1.97
C GLY A 43 12.98 11.30 3.39
N ASP A 44 13.31 10.12 3.90
CA ASP A 44 12.81 9.60 5.17
C ASP A 44 13.96 9.29 6.18
N CYS A 45 13.59 8.86 7.40
CA CYS A 45 14.53 8.28 8.36
C CYS A 45 14.38 6.77 8.44
N PHE A 46 15.48 6.05 8.69
CA PHE A 46 15.46 4.61 8.89
C PHE A 46 16.13 4.18 10.17
N ILE A 47 15.60 3.12 10.79
CA ILE A 47 16.13 2.53 12.00
C ILE A 47 16.50 1.09 11.71
N LEU A 48 17.79 0.78 11.75
CA LEU A 48 18.30 -0.57 11.63
C LEU A 48 18.63 -1.11 13.03
N VAL A 49 17.89 -2.12 13.44
CA VAL A 49 18.14 -2.84 14.69
C VAL A 49 19.06 -4.02 14.37
N SER A 50 20.17 -4.14 15.04
CA SER A 50 21.06 -5.29 15.00
C SER A 50 21.26 -5.89 16.39
N PRO A 51 21.86 -7.08 16.53
CA PRO A 51 22.05 -7.70 17.84
C PRO A 51 22.86 -6.86 18.84
N LYS A 52 23.78 -6.00 18.36
CA LYS A 52 24.69 -5.20 19.20
C LYS A 52 24.49 -3.70 19.07
N THR A 53 24.00 -3.23 17.94
CA THR A 53 23.94 -1.80 17.63
C THR A 53 22.57 -1.47 17.03
N ILE A 54 22.06 -0.31 17.37
CA ILE A 54 20.95 0.33 16.66
C ILE A 54 21.52 1.48 15.86
N TYR A 55 21.17 1.55 14.60
CA TYR A 55 21.55 2.62 13.71
C TYR A 55 20.34 3.47 13.38
N CYS A 56 20.47 4.78 13.54
CA CYS A 56 19.49 5.75 13.07
C CYS A 56 20.06 6.47 11.85
N TRP A 57 19.61 6.06 10.68
CA TRP A 57 19.98 6.68 9.42
C TRP A 57 19.02 7.82 9.12
N GLN A 58 19.56 9.01 8.84
CA GLN A 58 18.78 10.20 8.54
C GLN A 58 19.02 10.62 7.10
N GLY A 59 18.03 10.42 6.24
CA GLY A 59 18.08 10.86 4.84
C GLY A 59 18.21 12.38 4.74
N ASN A 60 18.85 12.86 3.69
CA ASN A 60 19.11 14.29 3.49
C ASN A 60 17.83 15.12 3.35
N GLY A 61 16.74 14.51 2.81
CA GLY A 61 15.43 15.13 2.68
C GLY A 61 14.50 14.92 3.86
N SER A 62 14.91 14.15 4.90
CA SER A 62 14.04 13.84 6.03
C SER A 62 13.74 15.08 6.89
N ASN A 63 12.49 15.20 7.35
CA ASN A 63 12.02 16.33 8.14
C ASN A 63 12.32 16.19 9.65
N ALA A 64 12.05 17.25 10.40
CA ALA A 64 12.34 17.30 11.84
C ALA A 64 11.47 16.30 12.65
N ASP A 65 10.22 16.11 12.26
CA ASP A 65 9.29 15.20 12.96
C ASP A 65 9.69 13.75 12.76
N GLU A 66 10.17 13.38 11.56
CA GLU A 66 10.74 12.06 11.30
C GLU A 66 12.00 11.80 12.11
N LYS A 67 12.94 12.77 12.15
CA LYS A 67 14.16 12.68 12.95
C LYS A 67 13.86 12.54 14.45
N GLU A 68 12.92 13.33 14.98
CA GLU A 68 12.48 13.23 16.37
C GLU A 68 11.88 11.86 16.67
N THR A 69 10.98 11.39 15.80
CA THR A 69 10.30 10.09 15.94
C THR A 69 11.32 8.94 15.87
N ALA A 70 12.19 8.94 14.85
CA ALA A 70 13.22 7.91 14.70
C ALA A 70 14.16 7.85 15.90
N ASN A 71 14.63 9.00 16.38
CA ASN A 71 15.48 9.07 17.56
C ASN A 71 14.76 8.54 18.82
N GLY A 72 13.48 8.91 19.00
CA GLY A 72 12.67 8.42 20.12
C GLY A 72 12.49 6.91 20.09
N ILE A 73 12.25 6.32 18.93
CA ILE A 73 12.12 4.87 18.74
C ILE A 73 13.47 4.18 18.98
N CYS A 74 14.56 4.74 18.48
CA CYS A 74 15.91 4.21 18.75
C CYS A 74 16.21 4.12 20.26
N GLU A 75 15.88 5.16 21.01
CA GLU A 75 16.07 5.16 22.47
C GLU A 75 15.19 4.11 23.17
N LEU A 76 13.95 3.88 22.69
CA LEU A 76 13.07 2.85 23.23
C LEU A 76 13.57 1.43 22.94
N LEU A 77 14.09 1.20 21.73
CA LEU A 77 14.54 -0.12 21.30
C LEU A 77 15.96 -0.48 21.73
N LYS A 78 16.75 0.52 22.07
CA LYS A 78 18.19 0.37 22.28
C LYS A 78 18.53 -0.65 23.38
N GLY A 79 17.88 -0.61 24.54
CA GLY A 79 18.25 -1.45 25.68
C GLY A 79 19.75 -1.28 25.99
N ASP A 80 20.50 -2.40 26.03
CA ASP A 80 21.96 -2.40 26.25
C ASP A 80 22.79 -2.24 24.96
N ARG A 81 22.14 -2.07 23.80
CA ARG A 81 22.81 -1.91 22.50
C ARG A 81 23.44 -0.52 22.36
N LYS A 82 24.50 -0.45 21.56
CA LYS A 82 25.07 0.84 21.13
C LYS A 82 24.06 1.55 20.21
N LEU A 83 23.93 2.86 20.35
CA LEU A 83 23.19 3.69 19.41
C LEU A 83 24.15 4.50 18.55
N GLU A 84 24.01 4.40 17.24
CA GLU A 84 24.72 5.22 16.25
C GLU A 84 23.72 6.01 15.42
N ILE A 85 23.88 7.32 15.39
CA ILE A 85 23.05 8.23 14.59
C ILE A 85 23.95 8.89 13.55
N PHE A 86 23.59 8.80 12.29
CA PHE A 86 24.36 9.42 11.21
C PHE A 86 23.45 9.90 10.07
N ALA A 87 23.92 10.91 9.36
CA ALA A 87 23.27 11.39 8.16
C ALA A 87 23.63 10.50 6.97
N GLU A 88 22.77 10.51 5.98
CA GLU A 88 23.03 9.93 4.67
C GLU A 88 24.41 10.35 4.12
N GLY A 89 25.14 9.39 3.57
CA GLY A 89 26.51 9.57 3.08
C GLY A 89 27.61 9.36 4.13
N SER A 90 27.24 9.10 5.40
CA SER A 90 28.18 8.84 6.51
C SER A 90 28.05 7.42 7.07
N GLU A 91 27.47 6.51 6.30
CA GLU A 91 27.22 5.14 6.70
C GLU A 91 28.52 4.34 6.84
N THR A 92 28.51 3.41 7.80
CA THR A 92 29.60 2.46 8.00
C THR A 92 29.45 1.22 7.13
N ASP A 93 30.56 0.53 6.86
CA ASP A 93 30.50 -0.76 6.14
C ASP A 93 29.66 -1.81 6.91
N GLU A 94 29.63 -1.70 8.26
CA GLU A 94 28.84 -2.59 9.11
C GLU A 94 27.32 -2.37 8.89
N PHE A 95 26.88 -1.11 8.82
CA PHE A 95 25.49 -0.78 8.48
C PHE A 95 25.08 -1.38 7.13
N TRP A 96 25.88 -1.15 6.09
CA TRP A 96 25.62 -1.70 4.76
C TRP A 96 25.61 -3.22 4.77
N GLY A 97 26.46 -3.85 5.59
CA GLY A 97 26.52 -5.32 5.70
C GLY A 97 25.20 -5.94 6.16
N PHE A 98 24.45 -5.28 7.04
CA PHE A 98 23.16 -5.75 7.53
C PHE A 98 22.02 -5.67 6.50
N ILE A 99 22.14 -4.81 5.50
CA ILE A 99 21.11 -4.60 4.46
C ILE A 99 21.56 -5.09 3.08
N GLY A 100 22.41 -6.13 3.07
CA GLY A 100 22.82 -6.82 1.84
C GLY A 100 23.97 -6.16 1.08
N GLY A 101 24.64 -5.17 1.68
CA GLY A 101 25.73 -4.40 1.07
C GLY A 101 25.27 -3.07 0.52
N LYS A 102 26.26 -2.21 0.19
CA LYS A 102 25.99 -0.90 -0.40
C LYS A 102 25.35 -1.07 -1.79
N GLY A 103 24.15 -0.55 -1.95
CA GLY A 103 23.34 -0.65 -3.18
C GLY A 103 22.70 0.69 -3.54
N GLU A 104 22.01 0.71 -4.67
CA GLU A 104 21.21 1.84 -5.09
C GLU A 104 19.92 1.92 -4.27
N TYR A 105 19.54 3.14 -3.92
CA TYR A 105 18.28 3.45 -3.24
C TYR A 105 17.70 4.77 -3.79
N ALA A 106 16.44 5.03 -3.48
CA ALA A 106 15.76 6.24 -3.93
C ALA A 106 16.38 7.49 -3.28
N GLN A 107 16.86 8.41 -4.10
CA GLN A 107 17.48 9.67 -3.65
C GLN A 107 16.63 10.87 -4.04
N VAL A 108 16.65 11.88 -3.18
CA VAL A 108 16.09 13.19 -3.47
C VAL A 108 17.22 14.06 -4.02
N ASP A 109 17.01 14.70 -5.17
CA ASP A 109 17.97 15.68 -5.68
C ASP A 109 18.13 16.83 -4.68
N GLY A 110 19.38 17.08 -4.27
CA GLY A 110 19.76 17.89 -3.11
C GLY A 110 19.40 19.38 -3.14
N ASP A 111 18.86 19.90 -4.26
CA ASP A 111 18.40 21.29 -4.41
C ASP A 111 16.87 21.43 -4.53
N ALA A 112 16.15 20.32 -4.66
CA ALA A 112 14.71 20.35 -4.55
C ALA A 112 14.36 20.52 -3.07
N VAL A 113 14.05 21.74 -2.65
CA VAL A 113 13.21 21.95 -1.46
C VAL A 113 11.97 21.11 -1.74
N LEU A 114 11.95 19.89 -1.22
CA LEU A 114 10.77 19.06 -1.21
C LEU A 114 9.72 19.88 -0.45
N GLN A 115 8.94 20.64 -1.20
CA GLN A 115 7.60 20.94 -0.75
C GLN A 115 7.00 19.55 -0.55
N ILE A 116 6.77 19.20 0.69
CA ILE A 116 6.26 17.90 1.10
C ILE A 116 4.78 17.88 0.70
N ALA A 117 4.53 17.83 -0.60
CA ALA A 117 3.24 17.47 -1.13
C ALA A 117 3.11 15.97 -0.86
N GLU A 118 2.14 15.60 -0.03
CA GLU A 118 1.81 14.20 0.16
C GLU A 118 1.51 13.58 -1.19
N ALA A 119 2.11 12.43 -1.47
CA ALA A 119 1.78 11.69 -2.67
C ALA A 119 0.29 11.31 -2.65
N ARG A 120 -0.37 11.35 -3.80
CA ARG A 120 -1.79 11.06 -3.97
C ARG A 120 -1.97 9.90 -4.91
N LEU A 121 -2.76 8.91 -4.51
CA LEU A 121 -3.07 7.75 -5.33
C LEU A 121 -4.49 7.85 -5.89
N PHE A 122 -4.65 7.55 -7.18
CA PHE A 122 -5.94 7.53 -7.85
C PHE A 122 -6.14 6.19 -8.56
N GLN A 123 -7.29 5.60 -8.38
CA GLN A 123 -7.73 4.43 -9.14
C GLN A 123 -8.41 4.86 -10.43
N CYS A 124 -8.03 4.24 -11.55
CA CYS A 124 -8.63 4.45 -12.86
C CYS A 124 -9.26 3.14 -13.33
N THR A 125 -10.58 3.10 -13.41
CA THR A 125 -11.33 1.89 -13.74
C THR A 125 -12.46 2.16 -14.73
N ASN A 126 -12.87 1.15 -15.48
CA ASN A 126 -14.07 1.19 -16.33
C ASN A 126 -15.07 0.07 -16.00
N LYS A 127 -14.94 -0.56 -14.85
CA LYS A 127 -15.78 -1.70 -14.41
C LYS A 127 -17.28 -1.40 -14.40
N THR A 128 -17.66 -0.13 -14.21
CA THR A 128 -19.07 0.32 -14.22
C THR A 128 -19.64 0.53 -15.63
N GLY A 129 -18.80 0.41 -16.67
CA GLY A 129 -19.13 0.74 -18.07
C GLY A 129 -18.83 2.20 -18.45
N ALA A 130 -18.48 3.05 -17.51
CA ALA A 130 -17.90 4.38 -17.69
C ALA A 130 -16.49 4.39 -17.10
N PHE A 131 -15.60 5.22 -17.66
CA PHE A 131 -14.28 5.42 -17.09
C PHE A 131 -14.38 6.39 -15.92
N ASP A 132 -13.98 5.90 -14.73
CA ASP A 132 -13.99 6.64 -13.48
C ASP A 132 -12.58 6.80 -12.93
N VAL A 133 -12.35 7.90 -12.20
CA VAL A 133 -11.10 8.19 -11.48
C VAL A 133 -11.45 8.58 -10.05
N GLU A 134 -11.00 7.80 -9.09
CA GLU A 134 -11.27 8.00 -7.67
C GLU A 134 -9.97 8.13 -6.88
N GLU A 135 -9.87 9.12 -5.98
CA GLU A 135 -8.72 9.28 -5.09
C GLU A 135 -8.81 8.34 -3.91
N ILE A 136 -7.72 7.61 -3.65
CA ILE A 136 -7.58 6.72 -2.50
C ILE A 136 -6.80 7.44 -1.42
N TYR A 137 -7.47 7.73 -0.30
CA TYR A 137 -6.85 8.40 0.84
C TYR A 137 -6.16 7.39 1.77
N ASN A 138 -5.01 7.79 2.34
CA ASN A 138 -4.21 6.95 3.24
C ASN A 138 -3.83 5.61 2.60
N PHE A 139 -3.48 5.66 1.34
CA PHE A 139 -3.18 4.48 0.53
C PHE A 139 -1.98 3.69 1.08
N CYS A 140 -2.00 2.41 0.78
CA CYS A 140 -0.91 1.47 1.01
C CYS A 140 -0.71 0.57 -0.21
N GLN A 141 0.25 -0.33 -0.18
CA GLN A 141 0.52 -1.24 -1.29
C GLN A 141 -0.69 -2.12 -1.67
N ASP A 142 -1.56 -2.45 -0.70
CA ASP A 142 -2.76 -3.26 -0.95
C ASP A 142 -3.80 -2.57 -1.83
N ASP A 143 -3.70 -1.25 -2.00
CA ASP A 143 -4.58 -0.48 -2.87
C ASP A 143 -4.16 -0.52 -4.35
N LEU A 144 -2.99 -1.09 -4.66
CA LEU A 144 -2.57 -1.37 -6.04
C LEU A 144 -3.29 -2.61 -6.55
N ILE A 145 -4.32 -2.42 -7.37
CA ILE A 145 -5.23 -3.47 -7.82
C ILE A 145 -4.85 -3.91 -9.23
N ASP A 146 -4.55 -5.20 -9.41
CA ASP A 146 -4.08 -5.77 -10.68
C ASP A 146 -5.10 -5.63 -11.83
N ASP A 147 -6.38 -5.53 -11.53
CA ASP A 147 -7.45 -5.37 -12.52
C ASP A 147 -7.53 -3.96 -13.13
N ASP A 148 -6.88 -2.96 -12.51
CA ASP A 148 -7.06 -1.54 -12.81
C ASP A 148 -5.73 -0.85 -13.18
N VAL A 149 -5.80 0.42 -13.52
CA VAL A 149 -4.63 1.30 -13.67
C VAL A 149 -4.65 2.32 -12.54
N MET A 150 -3.50 2.51 -11.89
CA MET A 150 -3.37 3.47 -10.80
C MET A 150 -2.51 4.66 -11.24
N LEU A 151 -2.85 5.86 -10.77
CA LEU A 151 -2.02 7.06 -10.93
C LEU A 151 -1.48 7.45 -9.55
N LEU A 152 -0.16 7.47 -9.41
CA LEU A 152 0.52 8.01 -8.24
C LEU A 152 1.11 9.37 -8.58
N ASP A 153 0.55 10.42 -8.00
CA ASP A 153 1.06 11.77 -8.10
C ASP A 153 2.03 12.05 -6.95
N THR A 154 3.29 12.30 -7.26
CA THR A 154 4.35 12.61 -6.30
C THR A 154 4.78 14.08 -6.36
N TYR A 155 4.01 14.95 -7.01
CA TYR A 155 4.28 16.35 -7.29
C TYR A 155 5.38 16.57 -8.35
N THR A 156 6.50 15.86 -8.25
CA THR A 156 7.63 15.94 -9.18
C THR A 156 7.50 15.00 -10.37
N ALA A 157 6.69 13.97 -10.26
CA ALA A 157 6.36 13.00 -11.30
C ALA A 157 4.93 12.47 -11.11
N VAL A 158 4.31 12.03 -12.18
CA VAL A 158 3.07 11.24 -12.15
C VAL A 158 3.38 9.86 -12.69
N TYR A 159 3.23 8.84 -11.85
CA TYR A 159 3.39 7.46 -12.25
C TYR A 159 2.07 6.87 -12.70
N VAL A 160 2.08 6.18 -13.82
CA VAL A 160 0.96 5.38 -14.33
C VAL A 160 1.31 3.92 -14.09
N TRP A 161 0.86 3.38 -12.97
CA TRP A 161 1.05 1.98 -12.63
C TRP A 161 -0.03 1.12 -13.29
N ILE A 162 0.37 0.06 -13.96
CA ILE A 162 -0.48 -0.77 -14.79
C ILE A 162 -0.57 -2.15 -14.18
N GLY A 163 -1.74 -2.50 -13.66
CA GLY A 163 -2.04 -3.82 -13.15
C GLY A 163 -1.98 -4.89 -14.25
N THR A 164 -1.66 -6.12 -13.87
CA THR A 164 -1.43 -7.24 -14.80
C THR A 164 -2.68 -7.61 -15.60
N GLU A 165 -3.86 -7.41 -15.03
CA GLU A 165 -5.17 -7.74 -15.63
C GLU A 165 -5.90 -6.52 -16.20
N SER A 166 -5.28 -5.31 -16.14
CA SER A 166 -5.88 -4.08 -16.66
C SER A 166 -6.04 -4.11 -18.18
N ASN A 167 -7.10 -3.49 -18.69
CA ASN A 167 -7.42 -3.51 -20.11
C ASN A 167 -6.83 -2.31 -20.90
N ASP A 168 -6.78 -2.42 -22.23
CA ASP A 168 -6.17 -1.40 -23.10
C ASP A 168 -6.90 -0.06 -23.06
N VAL A 169 -8.21 -0.05 -22.76
CA VAL A 169 -9.00 1.18 -22.63
C VAL A 169 -8.58 1.94 -21.39
N GLU A 170 -8.43 1.26 -20.24
CA GLU A 170 -7.96 1.86 -19.00
C GLU A 170 -6.54 2.41 -19.14
N LYS A 171 -5.63 1.63 -19.75
CA LYS A 171 -4.23 2.05 -20.00
C LYS A 171 -4.14 3.34 -20.78
N LYS A 172 -4.94 3.45 -21.86
CA LYS A 172 -4.95 4.64 -22.71
C LYS A 172 -5.60 5.82 -22.01
N MET A 173 -6.75 5.61 -21.37
CA MET A 173 -7.49 6.68 -20.71
C MET A 173 -6.74 7.21 -19.49
N ALA A 174 -6.06 6.35 -18.72
CA ALA A 174 -5.24 6.78 -17.58
C ALA A 174 -4.09 7.69 -18.02
N ALA A 175 -3.41 7.38 -19.13
CA ALA A 175 -2.37 8.25 -19.66
C ALA A 175 -2.91 9.63 -20.11
N ASP A 176 -4.08 9.65 -20.75
CA ASP A 176 -4.75 10.89 -21.14
C ASP A 176 -5.20 11.71 -19.91
N VAL A 177 -5.66 11.02 -18.85
CA VAL A 177 -6.04 11.65 -17.58
C VAL A 177 -4.81 12.24 -16.89
N ALA A 178 -3.70 11.51 -16.79
CA ALA A 178 -2.45 12.00 -16.20
C ALA A 178 -1.98 13.29 -16.89
N THR A 179 -2.02 13.31 -18.22
CA THR A 179 -1.65 14.52 -19.02
C THR A 179 -2.57 15.71 -18.70
N LYS A 180 -3.89 15.49 -18.68
CA LYS A 180 -4.87 16.54 -18.35
C LYS A 180 -4.75 17.00 -16.90
N TYR A 181 -4.51 16.08 -15.99
CA TYR A 181 -4.31 16.36 -14.57
C TYR A 181 -3.15 17.33 -14.36
N ILE A 182 -1.97 17.03 -14.93
CA ILE A 182 -0.78 17.91 -14.85
C ILE A 182 -1.08 19.28 -15.47
N ALA A 183 -1.71 19.29 -16.65
CA ALA A 183 -2.03 20.55 -17.34
C ALA A 183 -2.98 21.45 -16.53
N SER A 184 -3.94 20.85 -15.79
CA SER A 184 -4.93 21.58 -14.99
C SER A 184 -4.49 21.89 -13.57
N ALA A 185 -3.37 21.31 -13.09
CA ALA A 185 -2.89 21.54 -11.72
C ALA A 185 -2.55 23.02 -11.49
N GLU A 186 -3.03 23.59 -10.37
CA GLU A 186 -2.78 24.98 -9.94
C GLU A 186 -1.89 25.07 -8.71
N ASP A 187 -1.17 23.98 -8.40
CA ASP A 187 -0.37 23.80 -7.19
C ASP A 187 1.09 24.29 -7.33
N GLY A 188 1.41 24.93 -8.48
CA GLY A 188 2.74 25.47 -8.74
C GLY A 188 3.76 24.47 -9.27
N ARG A 189 3.33 23.21 -9.54
CA ARG A 189 4.21 22.22 -10.17
C ARG A 189 4.65 22.59 -11.57
N ASP A 190 5.75 22.01 -12.01
CA ASP A 190 6.16 22.06 -13.42
C ASP A 190 5.09 21.39 -14.31
N LYS A 191 4.63 22.10 -15.32
CA LYS A 191 3.68 21.55 -16.31
C LYS A 191 4.31 20.52 -17.24
N GLU A 192 5.62 20.47 -17.31
CA GLU A 192 6.40 19.44 -17.99
C GLU A 192 6.77 18.27 -17.06
N CYS A 193 6.14 18.17 -15.88
CA CYS A 193 6.29 17.07 -14.95
C CYS A 193 6.21 15.73 -15.67
N PRO A 194 7.20 14.83 -15.48
CA PRO A 194 7.28 13.57 -16.21
C PRO A 194 6.11 12.63 -15.84
N ILE A 195 5.58 11.97 -16.88
CA ILE A 195 4.63 10.84 -16.71
C ILE A 195 5.43 9.56 -16.94
N ILE A 196 5.51 8.72 -15.91
CA ILE A 196 6.32 7.52 -15.90
C ILE A 196 5.39 6.30 -15.85
N ARG A 197 5.46 5.44 -16.85
CA ARG A 197 4.72 4.20 -16.91
C ARG A 197 5.48 3.09 -16.17
N ILE A 198 4.75 2.34 -15.32
CA ILE A 198 5.28 1.21 -14.56
C ILE A 198 4.32 0.03 -14.74
N GLU A 199 4.85 -1.14 -15.05
CA GLU A 199 4.10 -2.40 -15.04
C GLU A 199 4.17 -3.02 -13.64
N ALA A 200 3.07 -3.61 -13.17
CA ALA A 200 3.02 -4.35 -11.91
C ALA A 200 4.12 -5.42 -11.83
N GLY A 201 4.82 -5.47 -10.70
CA GLY A 201 5.99 -6.34 -10.47
C GLY A 201 7.32 -5.76 -10.98
N SER A 202 7.33 -4.51 -11.46
CA SER A 202 8.55 -3.83 -11.96
C SER A 202 8.71 -2.44 -11.33
N GLU A 203 8.23 -2.26 -10.11
CA GLU A 203 8.20 -1.00 -9.40
C GLU A 203 9.61 -0.56 -8.98
N PRO A 204 10.07 0.61 -9.48
CA PRO A 204 11.38 1.13 -9.09
C PRO A 204 11.35 1.74 -7.68
N PRO A 205 12.49 1.85 -6.98
CA PRO A 205 12.59 2.46 -5.65
C PRO A 205 11.96 3.85 -5.56
N MET A 206 12.03 4.67 -6.62
CA MET A 206 11.40 5.99 -6.67
C MET A 206 9.86 5.96 -6.70
N PHE A 207 9.26 4.82 -6.95
CA PHE A 207 7.81 4.60 -6.82
C PHE A 207 7.47 4.02 -5.45
N THR A 208 8.18 2.95 -5.05
CA THR A 208 7.89 2.20 -3.83
C THR A 208 8.10 3.00 -2.55
N CYS A 209 9.03 3.97 -2.57
CA CYS A 209 9.32 4.85 -1.42
C CYS A 209 8.14 5.74 -0.99
N HIS A 210 7.13 5.93 -1.86
CA HIS A 210 5.93 6.70 -1.52
C HIS A 210 4.90 5.89 -0.70
N PHE A 211 5.06 4.59 -0.64
CA PHE A 211 4.22 3.70 0.18
C PHE A 211 4.84 3.52 1.57
N LEU A 212 4.00 3.35 2.57
CA LEU A 212 4.45 3.08 3.93
C LEU A 212 4.69 1.58 4.10
N GLY A 213 5.96 1.18 3.97
CA GLY A 213 6.37 -0.21 3.88
C GLY A 213 6.08 -0.79 2.47
N TRP A 214 7.03 -1.50 1.92
CA TRP A 214 6.89 -2.17 0.63
C TRP A 214 7.36 -3.62 0.76
N ASP A 215 6.56 -4.54 0.26
CA ASP A 215 6.87 -5.96 0.17
C ASP A 215 7.02 -6.34 -1.31
N SER A 216 8.23 -6.59 -1.75
CA SER A 216 8.52 -6.91 -3.16
C SER A 216 7.97 -8.28 -3.59
N GLU A 217 7.75 -9.20 -2.65
CA GLU A 217 7.12 -10.50 -2.95
C GLU A 217 5.61 -10.35 -3.14
N LYS A 218 4.98 -9.39 -2.45
CA LYS A 218 3.54 -9.15 -2.49
C LYS A 218 3.06 -8.57 -3.82
N ALA A 219 3.86 -7.74 -4.46
CA ALA A 219 3.55 -7.12 -5.76
C ALA A 219 3.29 -8.16 -6.88
N ASN A 220 3.83 -9.38 -6.73
CA ASN A 220 3.70 -10.46 -7.71
C ASN A 220 2.60 -11.48 -7.37
N THR A 221 1.89 -11.35 -6.25
CA THR A 221 0.95 -12.38 -5.73
C THR A 221 -0.38 -11.81 -5.26
N PHE A 222 -0.77 -10.62 -5.71
CA PHE A 222 -2.01 -10.01 -5.26
C PHE A 222 -3.24 -10.75 -5.81
N ASP A 223 -3.66 -11.77 -5.07
CA ASP A 223 -5.00 -12.33 -5.21
C ASP A 223 -5.95 -11.55 -4.29
N ASP A 224 -6.94 -10.88 -4.88
CA ASP A 224 -8.00 -10.22 -4.10
C ASP A 224 -8.63 -11.24 -3.12
N PRO A 225 -8.47 -11.06 -1.78
CA PRO A 225 -8.99 -12.02 -0.80
C PRO A 225 -10.50 -12.24 -0.91
N TYR A 226 -11.22 -11.26 -1.45
CA TYR A 226 -12.66 -11.37 -1.68
C TYR A 226 -12.95 -12.22 -2.93
N ALA A 227 -12.18 -12.04 -4.01
CA ALA A 227 -12.30 -12.86 -5.22
C ALA A 227 -11.93 -14.32 -4.94
N GLU A 228 -10.87 -14.59 -4.15
CA GLU A 228 -10.52 -15.93 -3.69
C GLU A 228 -11.63 -16.55 -2.83
N ARG A 229 -12.22 -15.78 -1.92
CA ARG A 229 -13.35 -16.23 -1.12
C ARG A 229 -14.57 -16.55 -1.98
N LEU A 230 -14.84 -15.77 -3.02
CA LEU A 230 -15.90 -16.05 -3.99
C LEU A 230 -15.58 -17.28 -4.84
N LYS A 231 -14.33 -17.46 -5.29
CA LYS A 231 -13.87 -18.67 -6.01
C LYS A 231 -14.04 -19.91 -5.12
N SER A 232 -13.64 -19.83 -3.85
CA SER A 232 -13.80 -20.93 -2.90
C SER A 232 -15.28 -21.25 -2.63
N LEU A 233 -16.14 -20.26 -2.46
CA LEU A 233 -17.59 -20.44 -2.28
C LEU A 233 -18.28 -21.03 -3.52
N LYS A 234 -17.83 -20.64 -4.72
CA LYS A 234 -18.31 -21.24 -5.98
C LYS A 234 -17.87 -22.70 -6.11
N SER A 235 -16.62 -23.03 -5.71
CA SER A 235 -16.11 -24.40 -5.72
C SER A 235 -16.82 -25.31 -4.71
N PHE A 236 -17.26 -24.78 -3.58
CA PHE A 236 -18.10 -25.49 -2.61
C PHE A 236 -19.49 -25.82 -3.17
N LYS A 237 -20.10 -24.90 -3.92
CA LYS A 237 -21.42 -25.16 -4.56
C LYS A 237 -21.36 -26.22 -5.67
N THR A 238 -20.21 -26.35 -6.36
CA THR A 238 -20.05 -27.38 -7.41
C THR A 238 -19.70 -28.77 -6.86
N LYS A 239 -19.13 -28.86 -5.64
CA LYS A 239 -18.82 -30.15 -5.00
C LYS A 239 -19.95 -30.68 -4.11
N ALA A 240 -20.88 -29.85 -3.68
CA ALA A 240 -22.04 -30.23 -2.92
C ALA A 240 -23.22 -30.54 -3.85
N SER A 241 -23.17 -31.67 -4.55
CA SER A 241 -24.40 -32.31 -5.01
C SER A 241 -25.11 -32.92 -3.78
N TRP A 242 -25.70 -32.07 -2.97
CA TRP A 242 -26.63 -32.51 -1.96
C TRP A 242 -27.90 -32.93 -2.70
N SER A 243 -28.12 -34.21 -2.77
CA SER A 243 -29.45 -34.74 -3.02
C SER A 243 -30.31 -34.33 -1.83
N VAL A 244 -30.99 -33.21 -1.94
CA VAL A 244 -32.04 -32.84 -1.00
C VAL A 244 -33.12 -33.92 -1.18
N LYS A 245 -33.13 -34.95 -0.34
CA LYS A 245 -34.33 -35.73 -0.10
C LYS A 245 -35.40 -34.72 0.32
N LYS A 246 -36.44 -34.54 -0.52
CA LYS A 246 -37.63 -33.79 -0.10
C LYS A 246 -38.17 -34.44 1.14
N ASN A 247 -37.95 -33.77 2.30
CA ASN A 247 -38.66 -34.09 3.50
C ASN A 247 -40.08 -33.56 3.26
N GLU A 248 -41.04 -34.44 3.07
CA GLU A 248 -42.46 -34.10 2.85
C GLU A 248 -43.12 -33.51 4.09
N ASP A 249 -42.39 -33.43 5.26
CA ASP A 249 -42.89 -32.94 6.53
C ASP A 249 -42.41 -31.50 6.87
N PHE A 250 -41.84 -30.73 5.93
CA PHE A 250 -41.48 -29.35 6.24
C PHE A 250 -42.68 -28.41 6.06
N VAL A 251 -43.41 -28.17 7.13
CA VAL A 251 -44.44 -27.12 7.19
C VAL A 251 -43.75 -25.76 7.30
N ASP A 252 -43.80 -24.93 6.26
CA ASP A 252 -43.29 -23.58 6.25
C ASP A 252 -43.96 -22.72 7.33
N PRO A 253 -43.23 -22.26 8.36
CA PRO A 253 -43.83 -21.45 9.43
C PRO A 253 -44.37 -20.11 8.97
N LEU A 254 -44.09 -19.68 7.76
CA LEU A 254 -44.51 -18.39 7.15
C LEU A 254 -45.76 -18.54 6.27
N ALA A 255 -46.18 -19.76 5.91
CA ALA A 255 -47.36 -19.98 5.10
C ALA A 255 -48.67 -19.54 5.79
N ASN A 256 -48.70 -19.52 7.12
CA ASN A 256 -49.85 -19.12 7.92
C ASN A 256 -50.02 -17.61 8.15
N LYS A 257 -49.09 -16.77 7.71
CA LYS A 257 -49.21 -15.29 7.87
C LYS A 257 -50.03 -14.60 6.80
N LYS A 258 -50.42 -15.27 5.74
CA LYS A 258 -51.22 -14.65 4.63
C LYS A 258 -52.74 -14.74 4.83
N THR A 259 -53.23 -15.54 5.75
CA THR A 259 -54.66 -15.72 6.01
C THR A 259 -55.26 -14.78 7.05
N MET A 260 -54.44 -14.06 7.83
CA MET A 260 -54.91 -13.16 8.92
C MET A 260 -55.14 -11.70 8.47
N LYS A 261 -54.94 -11.33 7.24
CA LYS A 261 -55.17 -9.95 6.75
C LYS A 261 -56.47 -9.73 5.95
N LYS A 262 -57.39 -10.67 5.93
CA LYS A 262 -58.66 -10.56 5.17
C LYS A 262 -59.94 -10.51 5.98
N THR A 263 -59.86 -10.42 7.31
CA THR A 263 -61.04 -10.39 8.17
C THR A 263 -61.23 -9.16 9.06
N GLN A 264 -60.53 -8.04 8.74
CA GLN A 264 -60.76 -6.78 9.45
C GLN A 264 -61.03 -5.60 8.51
N SER A 265 -61.94 -5.75 7.55
CA SER A 265 -62.49 -4.62 6.81
C SER A 265 -63.97 -4.85 6.48
N ALA A 266 -64.80 -5.04 7.51
CA ALA A 266 -66.25 -4.92 7.39
C ALA A 266 -66.81 -4.73 8.80
N SER A 267 -66.92 -3.49 9.24
CA SER A 267 -67.97 -2.90 10.05
C SER A 267 -67.52 -1.57 10.61
N TRP A 268 -67.98 -0.52 10.02
CA TRP A 268 -68.41 0.73 10.60
C TRP A 268 -69.16 1.50 9.50
N ALA A 269 -70.46 1.32 9.47
CA ALA A 269 -71.43 2.30 8.96
C ALA A 269 -71.94 3.06 10.15
#